data_9cbe7ff6d0fe698f77e3143a11d32589
#
_entry.id   9cbe7ff6d0fe698f77e3143a11d32589
#
_cell.length_a   1.000
_cell.length_b   1.000
_cell.length_c   1.000
_cell.angle_alpha   90.00
_cell.angle_beta   90.00
_cell.angle_gamma   90.00
#
_symmetry.space_group_name_H-M   'P 1'
#
loop_
_entity.id
_entity.type
_entity.pdbx_description
1 polymer ?
#
loop_
_entity_poly.entity_id
_entity_poly.type
_entity_poly.pdbx_seq_one_letter_code
_entity_poly.pdbx_strand_id
1 'polypeptide(L)'
;MTYKESFLRFMVDCGVLTFGEFTLKSGRKAPYFINAGNYHSGAQLMELGRYYAACIAEHNIPVETVFGPAYKGIPLAAAAAVALADKYQKDVNFCFDRKEVKDHGEGGMFVGKKLTDGEKVVIIEDVMTSGKAMAEVYPKLKGAADVDITGMVITVDRMERALEGEKSAVQSVYEKYGVPVYSIVNMEDI
;
A
#
# COMPACT_ATOMS: atom_id res chain seq x y z
N MET A 1 -13.43 14.36 -14.35
CA MET A 1 -13.33 13.54 -13.12
C MET A 1 -11.85 13.21 -12.91
N THR A 2 -11.30 13.62 -11.78
CA THR A 2 -9.92 13.30 -11.40
C THR A 2 -9.79 11.80 -11.09
N TYR A 3 -8.56 11.26 -11.03
CA TYR A 3 -8.39 9.86 -10.65
C TYR A 3 -8.83 9.60 -9.21
N LYS A 4 -8.71 10.58 -8.32
CA LYS A 4 -9.20 10.52 -6.94
C LYS A 4 -10.72 10.40 -6.86
N GLU A 5 -11.45 11.25 -7.59
CA GLU A 5 -12.92 11.18 -7.68
C GLU A 5 -13.38 9.83 -8.25
N SER A 6 -12.68 9.32 -9.28
CA SER A 6 -12.95 8.01 -9.85
C SER A 6 -12.72 6.89 -8.83
N PHE A 7 -11.66 6.98 -8.04
CA PHE A 7 -11.37 6.01 -6.99
C PHE A 7 -12.42 6.02 -5.88
N LEU A 8 -12.84 7.19 -5.41
CA LEU A 8 -13.92 7.30 -4.41
C LEU A 8 -15.22 6.68 -4.91
N ARG A 9 -15.61 6.95 -6.16
CA ARG A 9 -16.77 6.29 -6.77
C ARG A 9 -16.61 4.78 -6.81
N PHE A 10 -15.46 4.30 -7.25
CA PHE A 10 -15.15 2.87 -7.25
C PHE A 10 -15.26 2.24 -5.86
N MET A 11 -14.77 2.91 -4.81
CA MET A 11 -14.91 2.45 -3.42
C MET A 11 -16.39 2.32 -3.00
N VAL A 12 -17.23 3.30 -3.39
CA VAL A 12 -18.67 3.27 -3.10
C VAL A 12 -19.36 2.15 -3.89
N ASP A 13 -19.09 2.03 -5.18
CA ASP A 13 -19.67 1.00 -6.05
C ASP A 13 -19.32 -0.43 -5.60
N CYS A 14 -18.14 -0.61 -5.00
CA CYS A 14 -17.70 -1.87 -4.41
C CYS A 14 -18.24 -2.09 -2.98
N GLY A 15 -18.94 -1.13 -2.39
CA GLY A 15 -19.37 -1.19 -0.99
C GLY A 15 -18.22 -1.15 0.02
N VAL A 16 -17.03 -0.69 -0.41
CA VAL A 16 -15.85 -0.51 0.44
C VAL A 16 -15.98 0.76 1.27
N LEU A 17 -16.44 1.84 0.66
CA LEU A 17 -16.77 3.08 1.34
C LEU A 17 -18.28 3.19 1.46
N THR A 18 -18.77 3.28 2.69
CA THR A 18 -20.20 3.45 3.00
C THR A 18 -20.39 4.64 3.92
N PHE A 19 -21.48 5.38 3.70
CA PHE A 19 -21.85 6.53 4.52
C PHE A 19 -22.99 6.18 5.47
N GLY A 20 -22.96 6.72 6.68
CA GLY A 20 -23.94 6.46 7.74
C GLY A 20 -23.38 6.77 9.12
N GLU A 21 -24.10 6.43 10.16
CA GLU A 21 -23.59 6.55 11.54
C GLU A 21 -22.90 5.24 11.96
N PHE A 22 -21.59 5.30 12.12
CA PHE A 22 -20.78 4.15 12.54
C PHE A 22 -20.05 4.46 13.85
N THR A 23 -19.93 3.45 14.71
CA THR A 23 -19.08 3.52 15.89
C THR A 23 -17.81 2.74 15.63
N LEU A 24 -16.68 3.42 15.59
CA LEU A 24 -15.36 2.80 15.37
C LEU A 24 -14.93 1.99 16.59
N LYS A 25 -13.95 1.10 16.43
CA LYS A 25 -13.37 0.31 17.55
C LYS A 25 -12.82 1.19 18.67
N SER A 26 -12.45 2.43 18.37
CA SER A 26 -12.03 3.44 19.35
C SER A 26 -13.18 4.07 20.15
N GLY A 27 -14.45 3.70 19.86
CA GLY A 27 -15.65 4.31 20.44
C GLY A 27 -16.06 5.64 19.78
N ARG A 28 -15.28 6.19 18.86
CA ARG A 28 -15.62 7.41 18.11
C ARG A 28 -16.72 7.13 17.09
N LYS A 29 -17.64 8.08 16.94
CA LYS A 29 -18.62 8.08 15.84
C LYS A 29 -17.96 8.62 14.57
N ALA A 30 -18.23 7.96 13.45
CA ALA A 30 -17.77 8.38 12.12
C ALA A 30 -18.95 8.36 11.15
N PRO A 31 -19.05 9.34 10.23
CA PRO A 31 -20.12 9.38 9.24
C PRO A 31 -19.87 8.45 8.04
N TYR A 32 -18.81 7.66 8.08
CA TYR A 32 -18.41 6.71 7.03
C TYR A 32 -17.78 5.47 7.64
N PHE A 33 -17.73 4.41 6.85
CA PHE A 33 -17.01 3.18 7.17
C PHE A 33 -16.26 2.67 5.94
N ILE A 34 -15.02 2.20 6.11
CA ILE A 34 -14.18 1.64 5.07
C ILE A 34 -13.90 0.17 5.37
N ASN A 35 -14.35 -0.71 4.46
CA ASN A 35 -14.12 -2.15 4.54
C ASN A 35 -13.42 -2.67 3.27
N ALA A 36 -12.09 -2.65 3.28
CA ALA A 36 -11.28 -3.17 2.17
C ALA A 36 -11.47 -4.69 1.91
N GLY A 37 -12.09 -5.42 2.83
CA GLY A 37 -12.45 -6.83 2.63
C GLY A 37 -13.50 -7.04 1.53
N ASN A 38 -14.20 -6.00 1.10
CA ASN A 38 -15.17 -6.06 0.01
C ASN A 38 -14.52 -6.07 -1.39
N TYR A 39 -13.22 -5.87 -1.49
CA TYR A 39 -12.48 -6.14 -2.73
C TYR A 39 -12.18 -7.64 -2.83
N HIS A 40 -12.95 -8.37 -3.62
CA HIS A 40 -12.86 -9.84 -3.71
C HIS A 40 -12.97 -10.39 -5.14
N SER A 41 -13.19 -9.54 -6.15
CA SER A 41 -13.27 -9.98 -7.55
C SER A 41 -12.03 -9.60 -8.35
N GLY A 42 -11.78 -10.34 -9.46
CA GLY A 42 -10.69 -10.05 -10.38
C GLY A 42 -10.82 -8.67 -11.03
N ALA A 43 -12.04 -8.24 -11.37
CA ALA A 43 -12.29 -6.92 -11.93
C ALA A 43 -11.95 -5.80 -10.91
N GLN A 44 -12.33 -5.98 -9.65
CA GLN A 44 -12.00 -5.05 -8.59
C GLN A 44 -10.48 -4.98 -8.36
N LEU A 45 -9.79 -6.12 -8.36
CA LEU A 45 -8.34 -6.16 -8.19
C LEU A 45 -7.61 -5.50 -9.36
N MET A 46 -8.10 -5.69 -10.58
CA MET A 46 -7.56 -5.01 -11.78
C MET A 46 -7.68 -3.50 -11.66
N GLU A 47 -8.84 -2.98 -11.25
CA GLU A 47 -9.04 -1.54 -11.05
C GLU A 47 -8.18 -0.99 -9.91
N LEU A 48 -8.07 -1.71 -8.78
CA LEU A 48 -7.16 -1.34 -7.70
C LEU A 48 -5.72 -1.21 -8.20
N GLY A 49 -5.22 -2.18 -8.96
CA GLY A 49 -3.89 -2.11 -9.56
C GLY A 49 -3.69 -0.85 -10.41
N ARG A 50 -4.70 -0.46 -11.19
CA ARG A 50 -4.68 0.78 -11.99
C ARG A 50 -4.59 2.03 -11.13
N TYR A 51 -5.30 2.09 -10.01
CA TYR A 51 -5.23 3.23 -9.10
C TYR A 51 -3.89 3.33 -8.37
N TYR A 52 -3.30 2.20 -7.96
CA TYR A 52 -1.93 2.20 -7.42
C TYR A 52 -0.92 2.68 -8.46
N ALA A 53 -1.00 2.17 -9.69
CA ALA A 53 -0.13 2.58 -10.78
C ALA A 53 -0.28 4.08 -11.11
N ALA A 54 -1.52 4.60 -11.11
CA ALA A 54 -1.80 6.01 -11.31
C ALA A 54 -1.18 6.89 -10.20
N CYS A 55 -1.29 6.47 -8.94
CA CYS A 55 -0.67 7.17 -7.81
C CYS A 55 0.86 7.22 -7.94
N ILE A 56 1.49 6.10 -8.31
CA ILE A 56 2.94 6.03 -8.54
C ILE A 56 3.36 6.96 -9.68
N ALA A 57 2.60 6.98 -10.78
CA ALA A 57 2.88 7.83 -11.94
C ALA A 57 2.68 9.33 -11.63
N GLU A 58 1.59 9.68 -10.98
CA GLU A 58 1.25 11.07 -10.63
C GLU A 58 2.31 11.72 -9.73
N HIS A 59 2.80 10.97 -8.75
CA HIS A 59 3.84 11.45 -7.84
C HIS A 59 5.25 11.23 -8.36
N ASN A 60 5.41 10.71 -9.59
CA ASN A 60 6.70 10.40 -10.20
C ASN A 60 7.61 9.56 -9.27
N ILE A 61 7.03 8.57 -8.56
CA ILE A 61 7.77 7.75 -7.60
C ILE A 61 8.74 6.84 -8.38
N PRO A 62 10.05 6.92 -8.13
CA PRO A 62 11.00 6.01 -8.74
C PRO A 62 10.73 4.58 -8.26
N VAL A 63 10.57 3.62 -9.18
CA VAL A 63 10.27 2.22 -8.84
C VAL A 63 10.92 1.27 -9.83
N GLU A 64 11.58 0.25 -9.31
CA GLU A 64 12.13 -0.90 -10.03
C GLU A 64 11.45 -2.19 -9.57
N THR A 65 11.07 -2.24 -8.30
CA THR A 65 10.35 -3.37 -7.70
C THR A 65 9.23 -2.87 -6.81
N VAL A 66 8.03 -3.42 -6.95
CA VAL A 66 6.94 -3.24 -5.99
C VAL A 66 6.96 -4.38 -4.99
N PHE A 67 6.81 -4.06 -3.72
CA PHE A 67 6.80 -5.01 -2.61
C PHE A 67 5.44 -5.06 -1.94
N GLY A 68 4.90 -6.26 -1.77
CA GLY A 68 3.63 -6.48 -1.09
C GLY A 68 3.80 -7.23 0.23
N PRO A 69 3.58 -6.59 1.40
CA PRO A 69 3.61 -7.29 2.68
C PRO A 69 2.55 -8.40 2.76
N ALA A 70 2.96 -9.59 3.23
CA ALA A 70 2.00 -10.68 3.41
C ALA A 70 0.96 -10.32 4.50
N TYR A 71 -0.34 -10.56 4.26
CA TYR A 71 -0.85 -11.29 3.09
C TYR A 71 -1.56 -10.37 2.09
N LYS A 72 -2.21 -9.28 2.54
CA LYS A 72 -3.04 -8.41 1.70
C LYS A 72 -2.25 -7.64 0.65
N GLY A 73 -1.02 -7.24 0.97
CA GLY A 73 -0.15 -6.54 0.03
C GLY A 73 0.25 -7.38 -1.17
N ILE A 74 0.25 -8.72 -1.06
CA ILE A 74 0.67 -9.61 -2.14
C ILE A 74 -0.15 -9.41 -3.42
N PRO A 75 -1.48 -9.59 -3.40
CA PRO A 75 -2.29 -9.38 -4.61
C PRO A 75 -2.26 -7.93 -5.09
N LEU A 76 -2.16 -6.96 -4.17
CA LEU A 76 -2.12 -5.53 -4.50
C LEU A 76 -0.84 -5.16 -5.25
N ALA A 77 0.32 -5.65 -4.79
CA ALA A 77 1.61 -5.42 -5.46
C ALA A 77 1.65 -6.07 -6.84
N ALA A 78 1.17 -7.30 -6.97
CA ALA A 78 1.07 -7.98 -8.26
C ALA A 78 0.16 -7.21 -9.24
N ALA A 79 -1.00 -6.76 -8.78
CA ALA A 79 -1.93 -5.98 -9.60
C ALA A 79 -1.33 -4.62 -10.01
N ALA A 80 -0.61 -3.94 -9.10
CA ALA A 80 0.07 -2.69 -9.38
C ALA A 80 1.19 -2.88 -10.44
N ALA A 81 1.99 -3.94 -10.33
CA ALA A 81 3.03 -4.26 -11.31
C ALA A 81 2.44 -4.50 -12.71
N VAL A 82 1.36 -5.30 -12.81
CA VAL A 82 0.64 -5.55 -14.06
C VAL A 82 0.10 -4.26 -14.66
N ALA A 83 -0.49 -3.39 -13.83
CA ALA A 83 -1.05 -2.11 -14.30
C ALA A 83 0.05 -1.13 -14.74
N LEU A 84 1.21 -1.09 -14.08
CA LEU A 84 2.36 -0.28 -14.50
C LEU A 84 2.86 -0.72 -15.88
N ALA A 85 2.97 -2.02 -16.11
CA ALA A 85 3.37 -2.57 -17.41
C ALA A 85 2.33 -2.26 -18.51
N ASP A 86 1.04 -2.52 -18.24
CA ASP A 86 -0.06 -2.38 -19.22
C ASP A 86 -0.35 -0.91 -19.58
N LYS A 87 -0.47 -0.03 -18.57
CA LYS A 87 -0.93 1.35 -18.77
C LYS A 87 0.18 2.37 -18.93
N TYR A 88 1.34 2.11 -18.34
CA TYR A 88 2.45 3.07 -18.30
C TYR A 88 3.69 2.59 -19.04
N GLN A 89 3.65 1.40 -19.66
CA GLN A 89 4.78 0.73 -20.33
C GLN A 89 6.02 0.66 -19.42
N LYS A 90 5.78 0.55 -18.13
CA LYS A 90 6.81 0.48 -17.11
C LYS A 90 6.86 -0.94 -16.54
N ASP A 91 7.76 -1.76 -17.09
CA ASP A 91 7.96 -3.12 -16.62
C ASP A 91 8.76 -3.10 -15.33
N VAL A 92 8.05 -3.32 -14.21
CA VAL A 92 8.63 -3.39 -12.87
C VAL A 92 8.54 -4.81 -12.33
N ASN A 93 9.50 -5.15 -11.49
CA ASN A 93 9.46 -6.42 -10.78
C ASN A 93 8.46 -6.38 -9.61
N PHE A 94 8.11 -7.55 -9.08
CA PHE A 94 7.39 -7.64 -7.80
C PHE A 94 8.01 -8.69 -6.90
N CYS A 95 7.88 -8.47 -5.60
CA CYS A 95 8.22 -9.45 -4.57
C CYS A 95 7.31 -9.26 -3.35
N PHE A 96 7.32 -10.24 -2.48
CA PHE A 96 6.57 -10.23 -1.23
C PHE A 96 7.28 -11.07 -0.18
N ASP A 97 6.97 -10.83 1.10
CA ASP A 97 7.52 -11.63 2.20
C ASP A 97 6.63 -12.85 2.54
N ARG A 98 7.24 -13.81 3.19
CA ARG A 98 6.55 -14.91 3.85
C ARG A 98 6.41 -14.60 5.34
N LYS A 99 5.34 -15.09 5.97
CA LYS A 99 5.19 -15.02 7.42
C LYS A 99 6.13 -16.02 8.13
N GLU A 100 6.49 -17.11 7.44
CA GLU A 100 7.39 -18.16 7.95
C GLU A 100 8.53 -18.38 6.98
N VAL A 101 9.75 -18.50 7.50
CA VAL A 101 10.95 -18.83 6.72
C VAL A 101 10.87 -20.27 6.28
N LYS A 102 11.09 -20.57 5.00
CA LYS A 102 11.23 -21.94 4.50
C LYS A 102 12.70 -22.35 4.43
N ASP A 103 12.99 -23.53 4.99
CA ASP A 103 14.35 -24.12 4.98
C ASP A 103 14.65 -24.91 3.71
N HIS A 104 13.65 -25.19 2.84
CA HIS A 104 13.77 -26.05 1.67
C HIS A 104 13.21 -25.41 0.39
N GLY A 105 13.81 -25.73 -0.75
CA GLY A 105 13.43 -25.21 -2.09
C GLY A 105 13.99 -23.81 -2.35
N GLU A 106 13.19 -22.93 -2.92
CA GLU A 106 13.50 -21.49 -2.96
C GLU A 106 13.40 -20.92 -1.54
N GLY A 107 14.46 -21.21 -0.73
CA GLY A 107 14.54 -20.80 0.66
C GLY A 107 14.53 -19.27 0.83
N GLY A 108 14.28 -18.82 2.06
CA GLY A 108 14.34 -17.42 2.43
C GLY A 108 12.99 -16.81 2.77
N MET A 109 13.04 -15.54 3.14
CA MET A 109 11.89 -14.77 3.60
C MET A 109 11.08 -14.17 2.44
N PHE A 110 11.69 -13.97 1.26
CA PHE A 110 11.08 -13.29 0.12
C PHE A 110 10.79 -14.24 -1.04
N VAL A 111 9.75 -13.93 -1.79
CA VAL A 111 9.32 -14.60 -3.02
C VAL A 111 9.22 -13.57 -4.14
N GLY A 112 9.53 -13.98 -5.37
CA GLY A 112 9.58 -13.11 -6.54
C GLY A 112 10.99 -12.60 -6.79
N LYS A 113 11.13 -11.35 -7.20
CA LYS A 113 12.43 -10.73 -7.50
C LYS A 113 13.33 -10.72 -6.25
N LYS A 114 14.53 -11.23 -6.39
CA LYS A 114 15.57 -11.11 -5.36
C LYS A 114 16.07 -9.65 -5.32
N LEU A 115 15.96 -9.02 -4.16
CA LEU A 115 16.38 -7.62 -3.96
C LEU A 115 17.90 -7.48 -4.04
N THR A 116 18.36 -6.34 -4.54
CA THR A 116 19.76 -5.98 -4.70
C THR A 116 20.03 -4.58 -4.14
N ASP A 117 21.28 -4.30 -3.80
CA ASP A 117 21.69 -3.01 -3.26
C ASP A 117 21.40 -1.87 -4.25
N GLY A 118 20.87 -0.76 -3.75
CA GLY A 118 20.50 0.42 -4.53
C GLY A 118 19.18 0.28 -5.30
N GLU A 119 18.52 -0.88 -5.25
CA GLU A 119 17.26 -1.12 -5.94
C GLU A 119 16.13 -0.25 -5.36
N LYS A 120 15.37 0.41 -6.25
CA LYS A 120 14.26 1.30 -5.86
C LYS A 120 13.00 0.49 -5.63
N VAL A 121 12.58 0.44 -4.36
CA VAL A 121 11.44 -0.36 -3.91
C VAL A 121 10.29 0.53 -3.47
N VAL A 122 9.10 0.27 -3.99
CA VAL A 122 7.84 0.87 -3.51
C VAL A 122 7.04 -0.20 -2.77
N ILE A 123 6.64 0.10 -1.54
CA ILE A 123 5.78 -0.77 -0.74
C ILE A 123 4.31 -0.50 -1.10
N ILE A 124 3.53 -1.56 -1.34
CA ILE A 124 2.10 -1.47 -1.63
C ILE A 124 1.32 -2.07 -0.46
N GLU A 125 0.47 -1.27 0.16
CA GLU A 125 -0.37 -1.71 1.29
C GLU A 125 -1.82 -1.19 1.11
N ASP A 126 -2.80 -1.79 1.79
CA ASP A 126 -4.20 -1.37 1.69
C ASP A 126 -4.45 -0.05 2.43
N VAL A 127 -4.23 -0.02 3.74
CA VAL A 127 -4.43 1.16 4.60
C VAL A 127 -3.33 1.23 5.64
N MET A 128 -3.07 2.43 6.13
CA MET A 128 -2.19 2.64 7.28
C MET A 128 -3.01 3.15 8.47
N THR A 129 -2.91 2.46 9.61
CA THR A 129 -3.56 2.88 10.87
C THR A 129 -2.56 3.42 11.89
N SER A 130 -1.50 2.68 12.16
CA SER A 130 -0.52 3.01 13.23
C SER A 130 0.94 3.01 12.77
N GLY A 131 1.21 2.75 11.49
CA GLY A 131 2.57 2.58 10.98
C GLY A 131 3.21 1.22 11.34
N LYS A 132 2.47 0.30 11.97
CA LYS A 132 2.99 -1.03 12.35
C LYS A 132 3.50 -1.82 11.17
N ALA A 133 2.81 -1.77 10.03
CA ALA A 133 3.24 -2.46 8.81
C ALA A 133 4.65 -2.01 8.38
N MET A 134 4.94 -0.71 8.41
CA MET A 134 6.28 -0.19 8.10
C MET A 134 7.32 -0.67 9.11
N ALA A 135 6.99 -0.68 10.41
CA ALA A 135 7.91 -1.15 11.45
C ALA A 135 8.30 -2.64 11.29
N GLU A 136 7.39 -3.46 10.75
CA GLU A 136 7.64 -4.87 10.46
C GLU A 136 8.40 -5.07 9.13
N VAL A 137 8.09 -4.29 8.10
CA VAL A 137 8.61 -4.47 6.73
C VAL A 137 9.98 -3.83 6.54
N TYR A 138 10.20 -2.64 7.08
CA TYR A 138 11.44 -1.89 6.91
C TYR A 138 12.71 -2.68 7.27
N PRO A 139 12.81 -3.29 8.47
CA PRO A 139 13.99 -4.06 8.83
C PRO A 139 14.16 -5.32 7.97
N LYS A 140 13.08 -5.92 7.49
CA LYS A 140 13.15 -7.09 6.59
C LYS A 140 13.75 -6.70 5.24
N LEU A 141 13.26 -5.60 4.62
CA LEU A 141 13.76 -5.12 3.35
C LEU A 141 15.23 -4.71 3.44
N LYS A 142 15.57 -3.90 4.45
CA LYS A 142 16.96 -3.47 4.68
C LYS A 142 17.90 -4.62 5.08
N GLY A 143 17.38 -5.67 5.68
CA GLY A 143 18.15 -6.89 5.98
C GLY A 143 18.37 -7.80 4.77
N ALA A 144 17.55 -7.70 3.74
CA ALA A 144 17.70 -8.46 2.51
C ALA A 144 18.76 -7.89 1.57
N ALA A 145 18.77 -6.56 1.43
CA ALA A 145 19.73 -5.78 0.65
C ALA A 145 19.66 -4.32 1.08
N ASP A 146 20.67 -3.51 0.73
CA ASP A 146 20.62 -2.06 0.97
C ASP A 146 19.76 -1.35 -0.09
N VAL A 147 18.48 -1.68 -0.10
CA VAL A 147 17.50 -1.11 -1.04
C VAL A 147 17.19 0.35 -0.70
N ASP A 148 16.83 1.12 -1.73
CA ASP A 148 16.25 2.44 -1.62
C ASP A 148 14.72 2.33 -1.59
N ILE A 149 14.11 2.46 -0.40
CA ILE A 149 12.64 2.45 -0.26
C ILE A 149 12.13 3.84 -0.62
N THR A 150 11.72 4.02 -1.85
CA THR A 150 11.34 5.31 -2.44
C THR A 150 9.95 5.78 -2.02
N GLY A 151 9.13 4.89 -1.50
CA GLY A 151 7.81 5.23 -0.99
C GLY A 151 7.00 4.03 -0.55
N MET A 152 5.92 4.34 0.14
CA MET A 152 4.83 3.42 0.44
C MET A 152 3.55 3.99 -0.14
N VAL A 153 2.79 3.20 -0.89
CA VAL A 153 1.51 3.62 -1.46
C VAL A 153 0.37 2.86 -0.79
N ILE A 154 -0.61 3.60 -0.30
CA ILE A 154 -1.81 3.09 0.37
C ILE A 154 -3.07 3.59 -0.34
N THR A 155 -4.21 2.92 -0.15
CA THR A 155 -5.46 3.37 -0.75
C THR A 155 -5.98 4.64 -0.09
N VAL A 156 -6.06 4.64 1.24
CA VAL A 156 -6.65 5.75 2.00
C VAL A 156 -5.74 6.15 3.16
N ASP A 157 -5.33 7.41 3.18
CA ASP A 157 -4.79 8.03 4.39
C ASP A 157 -5.97 8.50 5.26
N ARG A 158 -6.21 7.78 6.35
CA ARG A 158 -7.29 8.09 7.30
C ARG A 158 -6.96 9.30 8.18
N MET A 159 -5.79 9.89 8.03
CA MET A 159 -5.29 11.04 8.78
C MET A 159 -5.41 10.84 10.31
N GLU A 160 -5.41 9.56 10.74
CA GLU A 160 -5.50 9.20 12.15
C GLU A 160 -4.14 9.44 12.84
N ARG A 161 -4.20 9.81 14.11
CA ARG A 161 -2.99 9.96 14.93
C ARG A 161 -2.33 8.59 15.11
N ALA A 162 -1.00 8.59 15.09
CA ALA A 162 -0.21 7.41 15.49
C ALA A 162 -0.54 7.00 16.93
N LEU A 163 -0.21 5.75 17.29
CA LEU A 163 -0.46 5.22 18.64
C LEU A 163 0.26 6.03 19.73
N GLU A 164 1.37 6.67 19.39
CA GLU A 164 2.16 7.50 20.30
C GLU A 164 2.35 8.89 19.68
N GLY A 165 1.81 9.93 20.32
CA GLY A 165 2.06 11.32 19.97
C GLY A 165 0.92 12.05 19.26
N GLU A 166 1.18 13.30 18.85
CA GLU A 166 0.20 14.19 18.20
C GLU A 166 0.20 14.09 16.67
N LYS A 167 1.19 13.38 16.09
CA LYS A 167 1.42 13.30 14.65
C LYS A 167 0.57 12.20 14.00
N SER A 168 0.29 12.37 12.71
CA SER A 168 -0.35 11.31 11.93
C SER A 168 0.59 10.10 11.76
N ALA A 169 0.01 8.92 11.47
CA ALA A 169 0.80 7.71 11.17
C ALA A 169 1.75 7.93 9.98
N VAL A 170 1.31 8.64 8.95
CA VAL A 170 2.10 9.01 7.76
C VAL A 170 3.32 9.86 8.14
N GLN A 171 3.10 10.92 8.93
CA GLN A 171 4.20 11.78 9.42
C GLN A 171 5.20 11.01 10.27
N SER A 172 4.72 10.14 11.16
CA SER A 172 5.58 9.33 12.03
C SER A 172 6.45 8.34 11.25
N VAL A 173 5.92 7.75 10.18
CA VAL A 173 6.68 6.87 9.27
C VAL A 173 7.77 7.65 8.55
N TYR A 174 7.45 8.82 8.01
CA TYR A 174 8.45 9.63 7.31
C TYR A 174 9.59 10.07 8.25
N GLU A 175 9.27 10.55 9.45
CA GLU A 175 10.29 11.00 10.41
C GLU A 175 11.18 9.86 10.90
N LYS A 176 10.61 8.67 11.12
CA LYS A 176 11.34 7.54 11.67
C LYS A 176 12.18 6.79 10.63
N TYR A 177 11.65 6.64 9.40
CA TYR A 177 12.25 5.78 8.38
C TYR A 177 12.75 6.54 7.14
N GLY A 178 12.43 7.83 7.01
CA GLY A 178 12.73 8.62 5.80
C GLY A 178 11.91 8.19 4.57
N VAL A 179 10.88 7.37 4.74
CA VAL A 179 10.06 6.83 3.66
C VAL A 179 8.78 7.64 3.52
N PRO A 180 8.56 8.33 2.37
CA PRO A 180 7.32 9.04 2.13
C PRO A 180 6.17 8.06 1.92
N VAL A 181 5.00 8.40 2.47
CA VAL A 181 3.76 7.65 2.28
C VAL A 181 2.84 8.45 1.38
N TYR A 182 2.42 7.82 0.28
CA TYR A 182 1.47 8.37 -0.68
C TYR A 182 0.14 7.64 -0.55
N SER A 183 -0.96 8.37 -0.58
CA SER A 183 -2.29 7.78 -0.61
C SER A 183 -3.00 8.09 -1.92
N ILE A 184 -3.80 7.15 -2.41
CA ILE A 184 -4.66 7.41 -3.57
C ILE A 184 -5.66 8.50 -3.21
N VAL A 185 -6.27 8.42 -2.03
CA VAL A 185 -7.13 9.45 -1.44
C VAL A 185 -6.84 9.61 0.05
N ASN A 186 -7.23 10.74 0.61
CA ASN A 186 -7.18 10.99 2.06
C ASN A 186 -8.57 11.40 2.57
N MET A 187 -8.70 11.71 3.85
CA MET A 187 -9.97 12.07 4.46
C MET A 187 -10.52 13.42 4.00
N GLU A 188 -9.69 14.30 3.45
CA GLU A 188 -10.13 15.57 2.88
C GLU A 188 -10.75 15.39 1.49
N ASP A 189 -10.44 14.28 0.82
CA ASP A 189 -11.00 13.92 -0.49
C ASP A 189 -12.40 13.27 -0.35
N ILE A 190 -12.76 12.73 0.85
CA ILE A 190 -14.03 12.03 1.17
C ILE A 190 -15.07 13.00 1.73
#